data_8ead52a35d6ab13f4230a7f95edbde72
#
_entry.id   8ead52a35d6ab13f4230a7f95edbde72
#
_cell.length_a   1.000
_cell.length_b   1.000
_cell.length_c   1.000
_cell.angle_alpha   90.00
_cell.angle_beta   90.00
_cell.angle_gamma   90.00
#
_symmetry.space_group_name_H-M   'P 1'
#
loop_
_entity.id
_entity.type
_entity.pdbx_description
1 polymer ?
#
loop_
_entity_poly.entity_id
_entity_poly.type
_entity_poly.pdbx_seq_one_letter_code
_entity_poly.pdbx_strand_id
1 'polypeptide(L)'
;MFRYVAFVWNDQDAAVRECARTLLQRHEATGQEWHVVVRGAGIEVRHAKVGNDACAAYILAEGGGVVLGNLFARSQEGVSTPAPLALSEAESRAMQDTDGRHLIESYWGRYVAFLHDAQARASWVVRDPSGGLPCYLVRCRGVDVYFSWIDDIVGLLDAPLEVNWSDLIATVCFLREHSAGTGLREITQVLAGECVETRAGASKRSFYWDPLQIANTETIEDLEAAVAAMRQCVRDVVHAWASCYGHVLLSLSGGLDSSIVLACLKNAPSQPRITCFHYYPQGADLDERAFARAAAAKAGLELIERPRDSSFSLQPLLTIHRAPEPTNYGYFLEHSRLDAQLAAEHGATAVVIGYGGDQLFYQERAEWAPGDFLHRRGLRPGVLRVALDAAQMDQVSVWRVLREAASGYLVHHRWSVLQEAGRMRPLLVPAAIEEARRSAGFLHPLLR
;
A
#
# COMPACT_ATOMS: atom_id res chain seq x y z
N MET A 1 12.87 11.92 1.78
CA MET A 1 11.72 11.35 1.06
C MET A 1 12.16 10.98 -0.35
N PHE A 2 11.81 9.79 -0.83
CA PHE A 2 12.11 9.33 -2.18
C PHE A 2 10.98 9.76 -3.12
N ARG A 3 11.32 10.42 -4.22
CA ARG A 3 10.38 10.89 -5.24
C ARG A 3 10.87 10.48 -6.61
N TYR A 4 9.94 10.26 -7.53
CA TYR A 4 10.27 9.93 -8.93
C TYR A 4 9.26 10.53 -9.90
N VAL A 5 9.73 10.75 -11.13
CA VAL A 5 8.93 11.06 -12.31
C VAL A 5 9.43 10.21 -13.47
N ALA A 6 8.51 9.55 -14.19
CA ALA A 6 8.82 8.77 -15.35
C ALA A 6 7.95 9.21 -16.53
N PHE A 7 8.57 9.36 -17.69
CA PHE A 7 7.93 9.73 -18.95
C PHE A 7 7.95 8.51 -19.87
N VAL A 8 6.78 8.13 -20.38
CA VAL A 8 6.62 7.02 -21.32
C VAL A 8 5.85 7.53 -22.53
N TRP A 9 6.40 7.32 -23.73
CA TRP A 9 5.78 7.83 -24.96
C TRP A 9 6.00 6.93 -26.16
N ASN A 10 5.16 7.08 -27.20
CA ASN A 10 5.41 6.45 -28.49
C ASN A 10 6.47 7.24 -29.28
N ASP A 11 7.69 6.71 -29.33
CA ASP A 11 8.84 7.37 -29.98
C ASP A 11 8.73 7.42 -31.53
N GLN A 12 7.82 6.67 -32.13
CA GLN A 12 7.57 6.70 -33.57
C GLN A 12 6.68 7.87 -33.99
N ASP A 13 5.87 8.40 -33.09
CA ASP A 13 5.07 9.58 -33.33
C ASP A 13 5.91 10.85 -33.11
N ALA A 14 6.19 11.57 -34.20
CA ALA A 14 7.03 12.76 -34.15
C ALA A 14 6.45 13.86 -33.27
N ALA A 15 5.11 14.03 -33.25
CA ALA A 15 4.46 15.04 -32.44
C ALA A 15 4.52 14.68 -30.95
N VAL A 16 4.30 13.41 -30.61
CA VAL A 16 4.41 12.91 -29.22
C VAL A 16 5.86 12.97 -28.73
N ARG A 17 6.83 12.62 -29.58
CA ARG A 17 8.26 12.73 -29.24
C ARG A 17 8.68 14.17 -28.97
N GLU A 18 8.19 15.13 -29.75
CA GLU A 18 8.49 16.57 -29.53
C GLU A 18 7.82 17.07 -28.22
N CYS A 19 6.60 16.59 -27.93
CA CYS A 19 5.95 16.88 -26.67
C CYS A 19 6.76 16.31 -25.49
N ALA A 20 7.21 15.06 -25.57
CA ALA A 20 8.05 14.45 -24.56
C ALA A 20 9.34 15.25 -24.30
N ARG A 21 10.01 15.70 -25.37
CA ARG A 21 11.21 16.57 -25.27
C ARG A 21 10.90 17.86 -24.52
N THR A 22 9.79 18.50 -24.85
CA THR A 22 9.34 19.75 -24.18
C THR A 22 9.07 19.53 -22.70
N LEU A 23 8.38 18.43 -22.34
CA LEU A 23 8.06 18.09 -20.94
C LEU A 23 9.35 17.79 -20.15
N LEU A 24 10.28 17.04 -20.73
CA LEU A 24 11.59 16.74 -20.13
C LEU A 24 12.41 18.00 -19.84
N GLN A 25 12.44 18.96 -20.79
CA GLN A 25 13.10 20.25 -20.62
C GLN A 25 12.45 21.10 -19.54
N ARG A 26 11.10 21.18 -19.53
CA ARG A 26 10.36 21.90 -18.47
C ARG A 26 10.64 21.30 -17.10
N HIS A 27 10.70 19.97 -16.99
CA HIS A 27 11.01 19.28 -15.74
C HIS A 27 12.44 19.56 -15.27
N GLU A 28 13.41 19.62 -16.16
CA GLU A 28 14.80 20.01 -15.85
C GLU A 28 14.91 21.45 -15.34
N ALA A 29 14.11 22.34 -15.90
CA ALA A 29 14.08 23.74 -15.52
C ALA A 29 13.50 24.02 -14.11
N THR A 30 12.95 23.01 -13.42
CA THR A 30 12.41 23.16 -12.05
C THR A 30 13.48 23.47 -11.00
N GLY A 31 14.77 23.31 -11.37
CA GLY A 31 15.92 23.61 -10.48
C GLY A 31 16.15 22.60 -9.36
N GLN A 32 15.35 21.52 -9.30
CA GLN A 32 15.55 20.43 -8.36
C GLN A 32 16.57 19.42 -8.94
N GLU A 33 17.42 18.87 -8.10
CA GLU A 33 18.37 17.83 -8.48
C GLU A 33 17.66 16.50 -8.71
N TRP A 34 17.60 16.07 -9.99
CA TRP A 34 17.05 14.82 -10.44
C TRP A 34 18.13 13.91 -11.02
N HIS A 35 18.14 12.64 -10.58
CA HIS A 35 19.03 11.62 -11.13
C HIS A 35 18.27 10.83 -12.20
N VAL A 36 18.75 10.87 -13.44
CA VAL A 36 18.24 10.05 -14.53
C VAL A 36 18.78 8.63 -14.37
N VAL A 37 17.87 7.65 -14.24
CA VAL A 37 18.23 6.24 -14.04
C VAL A 37 17.91 5.36 -15.23
N VAL A 38 17.00 5.78 -16.09
CA VAL A 38 16.71 5.16 -17.38
C VAL A 38 16.54 6.26 -18.41
N ARG A 39 17.16 6.09 -19.56
CA ARG A 39 16.95 6.94 -20.75
C ARG A 39 17.00 6.07 -21.99
N GLY A 40 15.91 6.02 -22.72
CA GLY A 40 15.75 5.21 -23.93
C GLY A 40 14.76 5.81 -24.91
N ALA A 41 14.60 5.16 -26.06
CA ALA A 41 13.59 5.54 -27.04
C ALA A 41 12.18 5.24 -26.50
N GLY A 42 11.43 6.27 -26.12
CA GLY A 42 10.10 6.12 -25.58
C GLY A 42 10.00 6.07 -24.05
N ILE A 43 11.11 6.21 -23.32
CA ILE A 43 11.10 6.22 -21.86
C ILE A 43 12.23 7.06 -21.27
N GLU A 44 11.91 7.83 -20.23
CA GLU A 44 12.91 8.39 -19.32
C GLU A 44 12.39 8.34 -17.87
N VAL A 45 13.21 7.81 -16.95
CA VAL A 45 12.88 7.71 -15.52
C VAL A 45 13.88 8.49 -14.70
N ARG A 46 13.37 9.32 -13.82
CA ARG A 46 14.16 10.18 -12.91
C ARG A 46 13.71 9.95 -11.47
N HIS A 47 14.66 10.01 -10.55
CA HIS A 47 14.34 10.05 -9.14
C HIS A 47 15.11 11.15 -8.41
N ALA A 48 14.54 11.60 -7.31
CA ALA A 48 15.18 12.50 -6.34
C ALA A 48 15.09 11.87 -4.96
N LYS A 49 16.18 11.92 -4.20
CA LYS A 49 16.25 11.43 -2.83
C LYS A 49 16.48 12.60 -1.90
N VAL A 50 15.56 12.82 -0.99
CA VAL A 50 15.65 13.85 0.04
C VAL A 50 15.78 13.20 1.41
N GLY A 51 16.88 13.44 2.10
CA GLY A 51 17.14 12.85 3.43
C GLY A 51 17.57 11.37 3.37
N ASN A 52 17.40 10.69 4.50
CA ASN A 52 17.87 9.31 4.73
C ASN A 52 16.80 8.25 4.38
N ASP A 53 16.13 8.38 3.23
CA ASP A 53 15.18 7.36 2.78
C ASP A 53 15.92 6.08 2.35
N ALA A 54 15.41 4.92 2.78
CA ALA A 54 15.99 3.61 2.44
C ALA A 54 15.65 3.13 1.02
N CYS A 55 14.78 3.86 0.29
CA CYS A 55 14.48 3.55 -1.11
C CYS A 55 15.71 3.70 -2.01
N ALA A 56 15.80 2.84 -3.01
CA ALA A 56 16.87 2.81 -3.99
C ALA A 56 16.34 2.66 -5.41
N ALA A 57 17.24 2.77 -6.39
CA ALA A 57 16.99 2.43 -7.78
C ALA A 57 17.76 1.15 -8.12
N TYR A 58 17.05 0.10 -8.51
CA TYR A 58 17.59 -1.20 -8.92
C TYR A 58 17.57 -1.25 -10.43
N ILE A 59 18.76 -1.19 -11.03
CA ILE A 59 18.91 -1.06 -12.49
C ILE A 59 18.87 -2.46 -13.12
N LEU A 60 18.06 -2.60 -14.17
CA LEU A 60 18.03 -3.79 -15.00
C LEU A 60 19.17 -3.76 -16.03
N ALA A 61 19.71 -4.93 -16.32
CA ALA A 61 20.74 -5.07 -17.35
C ALA A 61 20.23 -4.64 -18.75
N GLU A 62 21.15 -4.29 -19.62
CA GLU A 62 20.90 -3.94 -21.03
C GLU A 62 19.90 -2.80 -21.25
N GLY A 63 19.71 -1.92 -20.26
CA GLY A 63 18.76 -0.81 -20.34
C GLY A 63 17.30 -1.24 -20.25
N GLY A 64 17.03 -2.45 -19.77
CA GLY A 64 15.68 -3.04 -19.66
C GLY A 64 14.75 -2.34 -18.67
N GLY A 65 15.24 -1.34 -17.92
CA GLY A 65 14.42 -0.55 -17.02
C GLY A 65 15.01 -0.39 -15.62
N VAL A 66 14.14 -0.07 -14.67
CA VAL A 66 14.51 0.18 -13.27
C VAL A 66 13.35 -0.22 -12.34
N VAL A 67 13.69 -0.74 -11.16
CA VAL A 67 12.76 -0.87 -10.03
C VAL A 67 13.12 0.20 -9.01
N LEU A 68 12.16 1.03 -8.63
CA LEU A 68 12.32 2.13 -7.67
C LEU A 68 11.65 1.78 -6.34
N GLY A 69 12.36 1.90 -5.23
CA GLY A 69 11.80 1.66 -3.90
C GLY A 69 12.65 0.76 -3.01
N ASN A 70 12.01 -0.13 -2.26
CA ASN A 70 12.66 -1.17 -1.48
C ASN A 70 12.28 -2.53 -2.09
N LEU A 71 13.27 -3.32 -2.42
CA LEU A 71 13.09 -4.62 -3.07
C LEU A 71 13.79 -5.72 -2.27
N PHE A 72 13.04 -6.76 -1.94
CA PHE A 72 13.52 -7.93 -1.21
C PHE A 72 13.30 -9.18 -2.07
N ALA A 73 14.34 -10.01 -2.22
CA ALA A 73 14.20 -11.30 -2.87
C ALA A 73 13.44 -12.28 -1.95
N ARG A 74 12.55 -13.08 -2.51
CA ARG A 74 11.94 -14.21 -1.79
C ARG A 74 12.96 -15.33 -1.72
N SER A 75 13.30 -15.77 -0.51
CA SER A 75 14.18 -16.92 -0.31
C SER A 75 13.36 -18.19 -0.14
N GLN A 76 13.82 -19.31 -0.71
CA GLN A 76 13.26 -20.63 -0.45
C GLN A 76 13.53 -21.10 0.98
N GLU A 77 14.53 -20.54 1.65
CA GLU A 77 14.92 -20.87 3.04
C GLU A 77 14.24 -19.98 4.10
N GLY A 78 13.33 -19.08 3.69
CA GLY A 78 12.55 -18.24 4.62
C GLY A 78 13.28 -17.00 5.13
N VAL A 79 14.45 -16.64 4.60
CA VAL A 79 15.15 -15.40 4.94
C VAL A 79 15.14 -14.45 3.75
N SER A 80 14.32 -13.41 3.82
CA SER A 80 14.30 -12.36 2.79
C SER A 80 15.48 -11.43 2.95
N THR A 81 16.20 -11.18 1.87
CA THR A 81 17.34 -10.27 1.83
C THR A 81 17.07 -9.10 0.88
N PRO A 82 17.61 -7.90 1.16
CA PRO A 82 17.58 -6.82 0.19
C PRO A 82 18.18 -7.27 -1.16
N ALA A 83 17.48 -6.94 -2.25
CA ALA A 83 17.98 -7.23 -3.59
C ALA A 83 19.24 -6.40 -3.88
N PRO A 84 20.18 -6.90 -4.71
CA PRO A 84 21.33 -6.11 -5.15
C PRO A 84 20.88 -4.93 -6.03
N LEU A 85 21.54 -3.78 -5.92
CA LEU A 85 21.19 -2.57 -6.70
C LEU A 85 21.35 -2.78 -8.22
N ALA A 86 22.24 -3.65 -8.63
CA ALA A 86 22.36 -4.10 -10.02
C ALA A 86 21.81 -5.53 -10.11
N LEU A 87 20.69 -5.68 -10.81
CA LEU A 87 20.09 -6.98 -11.07
C LEU A 87 20.90 -7.73 -12.14
N SER A 88 21.03 -9.04 -12.01
CA SER A 88 21.75 -9.87 -12.98
C SER A 88 21.03 -9.87 -14.34
N GLU A 89 21.77 -10.20 -15.41
CA GLU A 89 21.16 -10.35 -16.74
C GLU A 89 20.04 -11.38 -16.75
N ALA A 90 20.22 -12.51 -16.04
CA ALA A 90 19.22 -13.57 -15.97
C ALA A 90 17.91 -13.07 -15.32
N GLU A 91 18.00 -12.34 -14.20
CA GLU A 91 16.85 -11.77 -13.53
C GLU A 91 16.20 -10.67 -14.37
N SER A 92 17.02 -9.81 -14.99
CA SER A 92 16.53 -8.75 -15.88
C SER A 92 15.77 -9.32 -17.07
N ARG A 93 16.28 -10.39 -17.69
CA ARG A 93 15.59 -11.11 -18.77
C ARG A 93 14.30 -11.77 -18.28
N ALA A 94 14.34 -12.46 -17.13
CA ALA A 94 13.14 -13.07 -16.58
C ALA A 94 12.02 -12.05 -16.32
N MET A 95 12.36 -10.84 -15.86
CA MET A 95 11.41 -9.75 -15.70
C MET A 95 10.84 -9.26 -17.04
N GLN A 96 11.68 -9.13 -18.07
CA GLN A 96 11.26 -8.70 -19.40
C GLN A 96 10.42 -9.76 -20.12
N ASP A 97 10.86 -11.02 -20.13
CA ASP A 97 10.20 -12.14 -20.80
C ASP A 97 8.80 -12.43 -20.22
N THR A 98 8.55 -11.99 -18.99
CA THR A 98 7.27 -12.16 -18.29
C THR A 98 6.48 -10.86 -18.19
N ASP A 99 6.84 -9.81 -18.93
CA ASP A 99 6.20 -8.50 -18.88
C ASP A 99 6.15 -7.92 -17.44
N GLY A 100 7.15 -8.25 -16.61
CA GLY A 100 7.26 -7.84 -15.21
C GLY A 100 6.57 -8.76 -14.19
N ARG A 101 5.90 -9.85 -14.60
CA ARG A 101 5.23 -10.78 -13.69
C ARG A 101 6.22 -11.45 -12.73
N HIS A 102 7.41 -11.83 -13.23
CA HIS A 102 8.48 -12.40 -12.42
C HIS A 102 8.85 -11.53 -11.21
N LEU A 103 8.74 -10.20 -11.35
CA LEU A 103 9.02 -9.28 -10.24
C LEU A 103 8.05 -9.49 -9.05
N ILE A 104 6.76 -9.67 -9.33
CA ILE A 104 5.75 -9.93 -8.29
C ILE A 104 5.88 -11.36 -7.71
N GLU A 105 6.28 -12.33 -8.52
CA GLU A 105 6.40 -13.73 -8.10
C GLU A 105 7.66 -14.00 -7.27
N SER A 106 8.79 -13.36 -7.61
CA SER A 106 10.10 -13.63 -7.01
C SER A 106 10.57 -12.60 -6.01
N TYR A 107 9.94 -11.42 -5.99
CA TYR A 107 10.30 -10.31 -5.11
C TYR A 107 9.07 -9.78 -4.36
N TRP A 108 9.34 -9.03 -3.32
CA TRP A 108 8.36 -8.27 -2.57
C TRP A 108 8.99 -6.99 -2.02
N GLY A 109 8.17 -6.12 -1.45
CA GLY A 109 8.66 -4.87 -0.87
C GLY A 109 7.71 -3.71 -1.11
N ARG A 110 8.25 -2.52 -1.26
CA ARG A 110 7.55 -1.28 -1.56
C ARG A 110 8.20 -0.66 -2.79
N TYR A 111 7.65 -0.92 -3.98
CA TYR A 111 8.31 -0.51 -5.22
C TYR A 111 7.35 -0.15 -6.35
N VAL A 112 7.88 0.57 -7.33
CA VAL A 112 7.32 0.72 -8.67
C VAL A 112 8.41 0.40 -9.68
N ALA A 113 8.11 -0.47 -10.64
CA ALA A 113 9.03 -0.84 -11.71
C ALA A 113 8.63 -0.20 -13.04
N PHE A 114 9.60 0.27 -13.77
CA PHE A 114 9.49 0.77 -15.13
C PHE A 114 10.34 -0.13 -16.03
N LEU A 115 9.68 -1.04 -16.74
CA LEU A 115 10.33 -1.96 -17.67
C LEU A 115 10.14 -1.45 -19.10
N HIS A 116 11.15 -1.67 -19.95
CA HIS A 116 11.13 -1.20 -21.32
C HIS A 116 11.80 -2.20 -22.25
N ASP A 117 11.14 -2.48 -23.36
CA ASP A 117 11.68 -3.23 -24.47
C ASP A 117 11.64 -2.35 -25.74
N ALA A 118 12.80 -1.87 -26.16
CA ALA A 118 12.94 -1.01 -27.32
C ALA A 118 12.62 -1.75 -28.65
N GLN A 119 12.84 -3.08 -28.72
CA GLN A 119 12.54 -3.89 -29.89
C GLN A 119 11.05 -4.15 -30.03
N ALA A 120 10.40 -4.58 -28.93
CA ALA A 120 8.97 -4.77 -28.88
C ALA A 120 8.18 -3.44 -28.84
N ARG A 121 8.87 -2.31 -28.60
CA ARG A 121 8.28 -0.98 -28.43
C ARG A 121 7.20 -0.98 -27.36
N ALA A 122 7.48 -1.62 -26.28
CA ALA A 122 6.57 -1.79 -25.16
C ALA A 122 7.22 -1.32 -23.87
N SER A 123 6.40 -0.80 -22.98
CA SER A 123 6.79 -0.44 -21.63
C SER A 123 5.76 -0.98 -20.66
N TRP A 124 6.21 -1.45 -19.51
CA TRP A 124 5.36 -1.94 -18.44
C TRP A 124 5.67 -1.18 -17.16
N VAL A 125 4.62 -0.71 -16.50
CA VAL A 125 4.71 -0.07 -15.19
C VAL A 125 4.02 -0.99 -14.20
N VAL A 126 4.82 -1.58 -13.29
CA VAL A 126 4.36 -2.57 -12.31
C VAL A 126 4.45 -1.96 -10.92
N ARG A 127 3.33 -1.92 -10.19
CA ARG A 127 3.30 -1.50 -8.79
C ARG A 127 3.22 -2.73 -7.87
N ASP A 128 4.00 -2.69 -6.79
CA ASP A 128 4.03 -3.79 -5.82
C ASP A 128 2.66 -4.09 -5.18
N PRO A 129 2.43 -5.31 -4.67
CA PRO A 129 1.17 -5.71 -4.05
C PRO A 129 0.79 -4.93 -2.80
N SER A 130 1.74 -4.32 -2.08
CA SER A 130 1.43 -3.50 -0.90
C SER A 130 0.95 -2.10 -1.27
N GLY A 131 1.28 -1.63 -2.50
CA GLY A 131 1.00 -0.28 -2.95
C GLY A 131 1.71 0.80 -2.12
N GLY A 132 2.75 0.42 -1.36
CA GLY A 132 3.40 1.29 -0.39
C GLY A 132 4.18 2.46 -1.00
N LEU A 133 4.47 2.43 -2.30
CA LEU A 133 5.01 3.57 -3.04
C LEU A 133 3.92 4.14 -3.96
N PRO A 134 3.55 5.44 -3.86
CA PRO A 134 2.54 6.03 -4.73
C PRO A 134 2.95 5.95 -6.20
N CYS A 135 2.00 5.67 -7.09
CA CYS A 135 2.20 5.67 -8.53
C CYS A 135 0.97 6.29 -9.21
N TYR A 136 1.07 7.57 -9.50
CA TYR A 136 0.04 8.33 -10.22
C TYR A 136 0.42 8.46 -11.68
N LEU A 137 -0.58 8.67 -12.52
CA LEU A 137 -0.47 8.82 -13.96
C LEU A 137 -1.28 10.03 -14.43
N VAL A 138 -0.64 10.92 -15.18
CA VAL A 138 -1.29 11.95 -15.99
C VAL A 138 -0.85 11.81 -17.45
N ARG A 139 -1.79 11.98 -18.38
CA ARG A 139 -1.51 11.93 -19.82
C ARG A 139 -1.42 13.34 -20.41
N CYS A 140 -0.26 13.69 -20.93
CA CYS A 140 0.02 14.98 -21.56
C CYS A 140 0.27 14.80 -23.06
N ARG A 141 -0.72 15.09 -23.90
CA ARG A 141 -0.60 15.05 -25.39
C ARG A 141 0.06 13.77 -25.93
N GLY A 142 -0.33 12.62 -25.40
CA GLY A 142 0.19 11.31 -25.81
C GLY A 142 1.42 10.83 -25.04
N VAL A 143 1.96 11.63 -24.12
CA VAL A 143 2.99 11.24 -23.18
C VAL A 143 2.35 10.83 -21.87
N ASP A 144 2.60 9.62 -21.38
CA ASP A 144 2.21 9.16 -20.07
C ASP A 144 3.28 9.59 -19.04
N VAL A 145 2.89 10.41 -18.08
CA VAL A 145 3.78 10.88 -17.01
C VAL A 145 3.38 10.20 -15.70
N TYR A 146 4.22 9.29 -15.22
CA TYR A 146 4.07 8.62 -13.94
C TYR A 146 4.86 9.36 -12.86
N PHE A 147 4.28 9.49 -11.67
CA PHE A 147 4.92 10.25 -10.59
C PHE A 147 4.46 9.77 -9.21
N SER A 148 5.28 10.06 -8.21
CA SER A 148 4.96 9.80 -6.80
C SER A 148 4.48 11.04 -6.05
N TRP A 149 4.68 12.25 -6.61
CA TRP A 149 4.47 13.51 -5.93
C TRP A 149 3.90 14.57 -6.87
N ILE A 150 2.72 15.09 -6.58
CA ILE A 150 2.00 15.98 -7.50
C ILE A 150 2.72 17.30 -7.77
N ASP A 151 3.42 17.84 -6.76
CA ASP A 151 4.12 19.12 -6.91
C ASP A 151 5.27 19.05 -7.92
N ASP A 152 5.79 17.86 -8.22
CA ASP A 152 6.84 17.66 -9.20
C ASP A 152 6.35 17.80 -10.64
N ILE A 153 5.01 17.66 -10.86
CA ILE A 153 4.45 17.66 -12.23
C ILE A 153 3.48 18.78 -12.52
N VAL A 154 2.99 19.50 -11.50
CA VAL A 154 1.99 20.57 -11.70
C VAL A 154 2.51 21.65 -12.68
N GLY A 155 3.80 21.99 -12.62
CA GLY A 155 4.44 22.94 -13.55
C GLY A 155 4.59 22.45 -14.99
N LEU A 156 4.34 21.15 -15.25
CA LEU A 156 4.38 20.56 -16.59
C LEU A 156 3.04 20.64 -17.32
N LEU A 157 1.95 20.82 -16.58
CA LEU A 157 0.60 20.81 -17.13
C LEU A 157 0.27 22.13 -17.81
N ASP A 158 -0.39 22.06 -18.96
CA ASP A 158 -0.81 23.23 -19.73
C ASP A 158 -2.14 23.83 -19.20
N ALA A 159 -2.90 23.08 -18.40
CA ALA A 159 -4.16 23.49 -17.82
C ALA A 159 -4.21 23.19 -16.32
N PRO A 160 -5.00 23.94 -15.54
CA PRO A 160 -5.22 23.62 -14.13
C PRO A 160 -5.94 22.29 -13.98
N LEU A 161 -5.63 21.58 -12.89
CA LEU A 161 -6.30 20.33 -12.52
C LEU A 161 -7.72 20.60 -12.02
N GLU A 162 -8.67 19.78 -12.42
CA GLU A 162 -10.07 19.86 -12.02
C GLU A 162 -10.42 18.84 -10.94
N VAL A 163 -11.24 19.26 -9.97
CA VAL A 163 -11.72 18.37 -8.91
C VAL A 163 -12.67 17.33 -9.49
N ASN A 164 -12.43 16.06 -9.18
CA ASN A 164 -13.29 14.94 -9.55
C ASN A 164 -14.32 14.68 -8.44
N TRP A 165 -15.42 15.41 -8.47
CA TRP A 165 -16.48 15.30 -7.46
C TRP A 165 -17.10 13.92 -7.38
N SER A 166 -17.26 13.22 -8.50
CA SER A 166 -17.85 11.88 -8.52
C SER A 166 -16.97 10.88 -7.75
N ASP A 167 -15.65 10.97 -7.90
CA ASP A 167 -14.69 10.09 -7.21
C ASP A 167 -14.56 10.46 -5.72
N LEU A 168 -14.59 11.76 -5.39
CA LEU A 168 -14.63 12.22 -4.00
C LEU A 168 -15.89 11.71 -3.29
N ILE A 169 -17.05 11.80 -3.91
CA ILE A 169 -18.31 11.28 -3.36
C ILE A 169 -18.21 9.76 -3.22
N ALA A 170 -17.66 9.07 -4.22
CA ALA A 170 -17.44 7.63 -4.17
C ALA A 170 -16.52 7.22 -3.02
N THR A 171 -15.43 7.94 -2.80
CA THR A 171 -14.52 7.72 -1.68
C THR A 171 -15.21 7.91 -0.33
N VAL A 172 -16.00 8.97 -0.19
CA VAL A 172 -16.77 9.23 1.05
C VAL A 172 -17.86 8.18 1.28
N CYS A 173 -18.56 7.76 0.18
CA CYS A 173 -19.65 6.77 0.28
C CYS A 173 -19.15 5.36 0.56
N PHE A 174 -18.06 4.96 -0.09
CA PHE A 174 -17.68 3.57 -0.24
C PHE A 174 -16.26 3.27 0.25
N LEU A 175 -15.56 4.25 0.86
CA LEU A 175 -14.16 4.15 1.26
C LEU A 175 -13.29 3.57 0.12
N ARG A 176 -13.47 4.11 -1.09
CA ARG A 176 -12.81 3.61 -2.30
C ARG A 176 -11.32 3.98 -2.31
N GLU A 177 -10.54 3.38 -1.46
CA GLU A 177 -9.08 3.50 -1.47
C GLU A 177 -8.43 2.68 -2.60
N HIS A 178 -9.25 1.90 -3.36
CA HIS A 178 -8.76 0.91 -4.34
C HIS A 178 -9.37 1.09 -5.72
N SER A 179 -9.72 2.31 -6.11
CA SER A 179 -10.09 2.65 -7.49
C SER A 179 -8.92 3.31 -8.21
N ALA A 180 -8.90 3.20 -9.55
CA ALA A 180 -7.90 3.89 -10.35
C ALA A 180 -8.14 5.40 -10.46
N GLY A 181 -9.36 5.87 -10.17
CA GLY A 181 -9.69 7.29 -10.12
C GLY A 181 -9.08 7.96 -8.90
N THR A 182 -8.86 9.27 -9.00
CA THR A 182 -8.41 10.12 -7.91
C THR A 182 -9.37 11.29 -7.69
N GLY A 183 -9.12 12.13 -6.69
CA GLY A 183 -9.87 13.38 -6.49
C GLY A 183 -9.65 14.42 -7.58
N LEU A 184 -8.84 14.14 -8.59
CA LEU A 184 -8.52 15.00 -9.73
C LEU A 184 -8.84 14.27 -11.04
N ARG A 185 -9.51 14.94 -11.98
CA ARG A 185 -10.02 14.31 -13.22
C ARG A 185 -8.92 13.81 -14.14
N GLU A 186 -7.83 14.57 -14.23
CA GLU A 186 -6.73 14.32 -15.16
C GLU A 186 -5.76 13.25 -14.63
N ILE A 187 -5.87 12.93 -13.33
CA ILE A 187 -4.93 12.04 -12.66
C ILE A 187 -5.61 10.73 -12.30
N THR A 188 -4.99 9.63 -12.71
CA THR A 188 -5.32 8.28 -12.25
C THR A 188 -4.16 7.69 -11.46
N GLN A 189 -4.38 6.57 -10.80
CA GLN A 189 -3.32 5.82 -10.13
C GLN A 189 -3.16 4.42 -10.72
N VAL A 190 -1.95 3.89 -10.63
CA VAL A 190 -1.67 2.47 -10.80
C VAL A 190 -1.94 1.80 -9.46
N LEU A 191 -2.83 0.81 -9.44
CA LEU A 191 -3.26 0.14 -8.21
C LEU A 191 -2.21 -0.86 -7.69
N ALA A 192 -2.34 -1.28 -6.45
CA ALA A 192 -1.50 -2.31 -5.85
C ALA A 192 -1.57 -3.62 -6.65
N GLY A 193 -0.42 -4.20 -6.98
CA GLY A 193 -0.33 -5.43 -7.78
C GLY A 193 -0.73 -5.32 -9.24
N GLU A 194 -0.91 -4.09 -9.74
CA GLU A 194 -1.28 -3.81 -11.12
C GLU A 194 -0.06 -3.63 -12.02
N CYS A 195 -0.22 -4.01 -13.28
CA CYS A 195 0.64 -3.72 -14.40
C CYS A 195 -0.10 -2.88 -15.45
N VAL A 196 0.53 -1.78 -15.88
CA VAL A 196 0.09 -0.96 -17.02
C VAL A 196 1.07 -1.20 -18.16
N GLU A 197 0.64 -1.91 -19.20
CA GLU A 197 1.37 -2.09 -20.45
C GLU A 197 1.03 -0.93 -21.39
N THR A 198 2.06 -0.31 -21.97
CA THR A 198 1.90 0.69 -23.03
C THR A 198 2.64 0.20 -24.26
N ARG A 199 1.89 0.02 -25.37
CA ARG A 199 2.41 -0.42 -26.67
C ARG A 199 1.86 0.45 -27.78
N ALA A 200 2.73 1.07 -28.56
CA ALA A 200 2.36 1.96 -29.65
C ALA A 200 1.36 3.07 -29.26
N GLY A 201 1.45 3.58 -28.04
CA GLY A 201 0.57 4.64 -27.49
C GLY A 201 -0.78 4.15 -26.94
N ALA A 202 -1.10 2.86 -27.07
CA ALA A 202 -2.24 2.23 -26.43
C ALA A 202 -1.83 1.63 -25.07
N SER A 203 -2.64 1.83 -24.03
CA SER A 203 -2.38 1.30 -22.71
C SER A 203 -3.40 0.23 -22.34
N LYS A 204 -2.90 -0.87 -21.73
CA LYS A 204 -3.70 -1.97 -21.19
C LYS A 204 -3.38 -2.12 -19.71
N ARG A 205 -4.39 -2.30 -18.88
CA ARG A 205 -4.29 -2.49 -17.43
C ARG A 205 -4.63 -3.92 -17.06
N SER A 206 -3.81 -4.55 -16.21
CA SER A 206 -4.03 -5.92 -15.73
C SER A 206 -3.49 -6.08 -14.32
N PHE A 207 -4.06 -7.02 -13.55
CA PHE A 207 -3.53 -7.37 -12.23
C PHE A 207 -2.63 -8.59 -12.33
N TYR A 208 -1.42 -8.48 -11.79
CA TYR A 208 -0.49 -9.59 -11.62
C TYR A 208 -0.61 -10.22 -10.23
N TRP A 209 -1.16 -9.49 -9.28
CA TRP A 209 -1.48 -9.98 -7.96
C TRP A 209 -2.98 -9.83 -7.69
N ASP A 210 -3.62 -10.97 -7.49
CA ASP A 210 -5.05 -11.05 -7.17
C ASP A 210 -5.22 -11.82 -5.84
N PRO A 211 -5.48 -11.10 -4.72
CA PRO A 211 -5.60 -11.73 -3.41
C PRO A 211 -6.79 -12.67 -3.30
N LEU A 212 -7.87 -12.44 -4.07
CA LEU A 212 -9.02 -13.35 -4.10
C LEU A 212 -8.67 -14.67 -4.77
N GLN A 213 -7.92 -14.64 -5.86
CA GLN A 213 -7.43 -15.84 -6.52
C GLN A 213 -6.51 -16.62 -5.58
N ILE A 214 -5.56 -15.95 -4.92
CA ILE A 214 -4.62 -16.57 -3.97
C ILE A 214 -5.40 -17.21 -2.82
N ALA A 215 -6.34 -16.50 -2.20
CA ALA A 215 -7.15 -17.00 -1.10
C ALA A 215 -8.01 -18.23 -1.47
N ASN A 216 -8.33 -18.41 -2.75
CA ASN A 216 -9.11 -19.54 -3.24
C ASN A 216 -8.26 -20.74 -3.68
N THR A 217 -6.98 -20.53 -4.01
CA THR A 217 -6.10 -21.56 -4.58
C THR A 217 -4.99 -22.03 -3.63
N GLU A 218 -4.56 -21.17 -2.70
CA GLU A 218 -3.39 -21.41 -1.84
C GLU A 218 -3.79 -21.41 -0.36
N THR A 219 -4.67 -22.33 0.04
CA THR A 219 -5.10 -22.45 1.44
C THR A 219 -4.27 -23.51 2.19
N ILE A 220 -3.79 -23.14 3.37
CA ILE A 220 -3.15 -24.06 4.30
C ILE A 220 -4.23 -24.58 5.26
N GLU A 221 -4.64 -25.82 5.11
CA GLU A 221 -5.73 -26.42 5.94
C GLU A 221 -5.23 -26.90 7.31
N ASP A 222 -3.98 -27.31 7.42
CA ASP A 222 -3.38 -27.72 8.68
C ASP A 222 -3.06 -26.51 9.55
N LEU A 223 -3.63 -26.48 10.77
CA LEU A 223 -3.50 -25.35 11.68
C LEU A 223 -2.06 -25.13 12.16
N GLU A 224 -1.33 -26.22 12.46
CA GLU A 224 0.04 -26.12 12.96
C GLU A 224 0.98 -25.61 11.85
N ALA A 225 0.80 -26.10 10.63
CA ALA A 225 1.51 -25.61 9.45
C ALA A 225 1.17 -24.12 9.18
N ALA A 226 -0.10 -23.72 9.27
CA ALA A 226 -0.52 -22.32 9.09
C ALA A 226 0.11 -21.40 10.15
N VAL A 227 0.12 -21.80 11.42
CA VAL A 227 0.75 -21.05 12.52
C VAL A 227 2.26 -20.93 12.30
N ALA A 228 2.92 -22.00 11.89
CA ALA A 228 4.36 -22.00 11.62
C ALA A 228 4.70 -21.07 10.44
N ALA A 229 3.96 -21.18 9.34
CA ALA A 229 4.13 -20.32 8.16
C ALA A 229 3.89 -18.84 8.48
N MET A 230 2.83 -18.50 9.23
CA MET A 230 2.51 -17.14 9.65
C MET A 230 3.61 -16.57 10.55
N ARG A 231 4.08 -17.32 11.54
CA ARG A 231 5.17 -16.91 12.44
C ARG A 231 6.45 -16.64 11.66
N GLN A 232 6.77 -17.46 10.69
CA GLN A 232 7.94 -17.29 9.84
C GLN A 232 7.77 -16.04 8.97
N CYS A 233 6.64 -15.86 8.30
CA CYS A 233 6.34 -14.72 7.45
C CYS A 233 6.45 -13.39 8.22
N VAL A 234 5.83 -13.27 9.39
CA VAL A 234 5.91 -12.06 10.23
C VAL A 234 7.36 -11.75 10.61
N ARG A 235 8.12 -12.76 11.01
CA ARG A 235 9.53 -12.61 11.35
C ARG A 235 10.34 -12.11 10.17
N ASP A 236 10.20 -12.75 9.01
CA ASP A 236 10.95 -12.43 7.79
C ASP A 236 10.66 -11.01 7.31
N VAL A 237 9.40 -10.62 7.32
CA VAL A 237 8.98 -9.26 6.93
C VAL A 237 9.59 -8.22 7.88
N VAL A 238 9.49 -8.41 9.20
CA VAL A 238 10.05 -7.45 10.15
C VAL A 238 11.58 -7.41 10.07
N HIS A 239 12.25 -8.56 9.90
CA HIS A 239 13.71 -8.62 9.75
C HIS A 239 14.18 -7.94 8.47
N ALA A 240 13.48 -8.15 7.35
CA ALA A 240 13.81 -7.51 6.08
C ALA A 240 13.67 -5.98 6.18
N TRP A 241 12.58 -5.49 6.72
CA TRP A 241 12.44 -4.04 6.96
C TRP A 241 13.43 -3.48 7.97
N ALA A 242 13.74 -4.22 9.04
CA ALA A 242 14.75 -3.84 10.02
C ALA A 242 16.15 -3.64 9.39
N SER A 243 16.47 -4.41 8.35
CA SER A 243 17.76 -4.30 7.65
C SER A 243 17.94 -2.99 6.86
N CYS A 244 16.83 -2.29 6.58
CA CYS A 244 16.87 -1.02 5.86
C CYS A 244 17.21 0.19 6.74
N TYR A 245 17.16 0.04 8.08
CA TYR A 245 17.25 1.17 9.00
C TYR A 245 18.21 0.89 10.14
N GLY A 246 19.13 1.79 10.38
CA GLY A 246 20.07 1.68 11.53
C GLY A 246 19.43 2.01 12.88
N HIS A 247 18.36 2.82 12.87
CA HIS A 247 17.63 3.22 14.07
C HIS A 247 16.12 3.33 13.77
N VAL A 248 15.32 2.61 14.53
CA VAL A 248 13.84 2.62 14.42
C VAL A 248 13.21 3.16 15.70
N LEU A 249 12.15 3.93 15.52
CA LEU A 249 11.26 4.38 16.58
C LEU A 249 10.01 3.48 16.57
N LEU A 250 9.77 2.72 17.64
CA LEU A 250 8.66 1.77 17.72
C LEU A 250 7.54 2.31 18.60
N SER A 251 6.34 2.47 18.02
CA SER A 251 5.11 2.74 18.78
C SER A 251 4.67 1.46 19.51
N LEU A 252 4.75 1.48 20.84
CA LEU A 252 4.52 0.33 21.69
C LEU A 252 3.30 0.57 22.61
N SER A 253 2.16 -0.05 22.26
CA SER A 253 0.96 0.00 23.10
C SER A 253 1.02 -1.00 24.26
N GLY A 254 1.84 -2.04 24.13
CA GLY A 254 1.85 -3.20 25.04
C GLY A 254 0.78 -4.23 24.69
N GLY A 255 -0.04 -3.96 23.67
CA GLY A 255 -0.90 -4.94 23.04
C GLY A 255 -0.10 -6.00 22.28
N LEU A 256 -0.79 -7.02 21.78
CA LEU A 256 -0.17 -8.20 21.18
C LEU A 256 0.66 -7.83 19.94
N ASP A 257 0.10 -7.08 19.00
CA ASP A 257 0.72 -6.77 17.70
C ASP A 257 2.02 -5.98 17.86
N SER A 258 2.01 -4.87 18.61
CA SER A 258 3.21 -4.07 18.82
C SER A 258 4.29 -4.84 19.60
N SER A 259 3.89 -5.75 20.51
CA SER A 259 4.82 -6.62 21.25
C SER A 259 5.44 -7.70 20.38
N ILE A 260 4.71 -8.25 19.41
CA ILE A 260 5.23 -9.19 18.39
C ILE A 260 6.27 -8.48 17.52
N VAL A 261 5.95 -7.27 17.05
CA VAL A 261 6.88 -6.47 16.24
C VAL A 261 8.15 -6.16 17.04
N LEU A 262 8.02 -5.77 18.32
CA LEU A 262 9.17 -5.54 19.22
C LEU A 262 10.05 -6.79 19.33
N ALA A 263 9.43 -7.95 19.58
CA ALA A 263 10.16 -9.21 19.69
C ALA A 263 10.90 -9.59 18.41
N CYS A 264 10.29 -9.36 17.25
CA CYS A 264 10.94 -9.58 15.95
C CYS A 264 12.11 -8.61 15.72
N LEU A 265 11.92 -7.31 15.98
CA LEU A 265 12.98 -6.31 15.85
C LEU A 265 14.19 -6.60 16.74
N LYS A 266 13.97 -7.03 17.99
CA LYS A 266 15.05 -7.41 18.93
C LYS A 266 15.87 -8.60 18.45
N ASN A 267 15.24 -9.50 17.70
CA ASN A 267 15.88 -10.70 17.16
C ASN A 267 16.30 -10.53 15.69
N ALA A 268 16.18 -9.33 15.13
CA ALA A 268 16.57 -9.07 13.74
C ALA A 268 18.10 -9.22 13.58
N PRO A 269 18.59 -9.95 12.57
CA PRO A 269 20.02 -10.12 12.31
C PRO A 269 20.77 -8.80 12.10
N SER A 270 20.09 -7.78 11.56
CA SER A 270 20.63 -6.43 11.35
C SER A 270 20.85 -5.63 12.63
N GLN A 271 20.24 -6.06 13.74
CA GLN A 271 20.34 -5.43 15.07
C GLN A 271 20.16 -3.90 15.04
N PRO A 272 19.05 -3.36 14.50
CA PRO A 272 18.83 -1.93 14.50
C PRO A 272 18.74 -1.41 15.94
N ARG A 273 19.17 -0.17 16.15
CA ARG A 273 18.85 0.52 17.40
C ARG A 273 17.33 0.69 17.49
N ILE A 274 16.74 0.38 18.65
CA ILE A 274 15.30 0.48 18.87
C ILE A 274 15.04 1.47 20.00
N THR A 275 14.20 2.46 19.74
CA THR A 275 13.66 3.36 20.77
C THR A 275 12.15 3.14 20.82
N CYS A 276 11.62 2.73 21.97
CA CYS A 276 10.18 2.54 22.16
C CYS A 276 9.53 3.83 22.65
N PHE A 277 8.33 4.11 22.15
CA PHE A 277 7.51 5.20 22.66
C PHE A 277 6.04 4.80 22.81
N HIS A 278 5.34 5.51 23.70
CA HIS A 278 3.92 5.30 23.96
C HIS A 278 3.22 6.64 24.20
N TYR A 279 2.13 6.87 23.48
CA TYR A 279 1.23 7.99 23.75
C TYR A 279 0.06 7.53 24.61
N TYR A 280 -0.13 8.18 25.77
CA TYR A 280 -1.22 7.85 26.67
C TYR A 280 -2.27 8.97 26.74
N PRO A 281 -3.58 8.63 26.88
CA PRO A 281 -4.62 9.62 27.06
C PRO A 281 -4.53 10.28 28.42
N GLN A 282 -4.92 11.56 28.51
CA GLN A 282 -5.09 12.24 29.80
C GLN A 282 -6.48 11.86 30.33
N GLY A 283 -6.55 10.87 31.24
CA GLY A 283 -7.78 10.35 31.83
C GLY A 283 -7.67 8.84 32.10
N ALA A 284 -8.42 8.33 33.06
CA ALA A 284 -8.12 7.04 33.68
C ALA A 284 -8.57 5.78 32.91
N ASP A 285 -9.51 5.88 31.97
CA ASP A 285 -10.26 4.69 31.54
C ASP A 285 -9.58 3.83 30.45
N LEU A 286 -8.48 4.29 29.85
CA LEU A 286 -7.80 3.58 28.73
C LEU A 286 -6.27 3.70 28.84
N ASP A 287 -5.72 3.69 30.05
CA ASP A 287 -4.27 3.81 30.26
C ASP A 287 -3.55 2.46 30.11
N GLU A 288 -2.95 2.24 28.95
CA GLU A 288 -2.20 1.02 28.63
C GLU A 288 -0.71 1.08 29.00
N ARG A 289 -0.24 2.16 29.69
CA ARG A 289 1.17 2.34 30.04
C ARG A 289 1.79 1.16 30.81
N ALA A 290 1.01 0.51 31.67
CA ALA A 290 1.49 -0.65 32.43
C ALA A 290 1.91 -1.79 31.51
N PHE A 291 1.15 -2.06 30.45
CA PHE A 291 1.47 -3.10 29.45
C PHE A 291 2.67 -2.69 28.58
N ALA A 292 2.70 -1.43 28.12
CA ALA A 292 3.81 -0.92 27.34
C ALA A 292 5.14 -0.97 28.11
N ARG A 293 5.12 -0.56 29.40
CA ARG A 293 6.29 -0.67 30.31
C ARG A 293 6.75 -2.11 30.49
N ALA A 294 5.81 -3.03 30.72
CA ALA A 294 6.13 -4.45 30.87
C ALA A 294 6.78 -5.05 29.63
N ALA A 295 6.26 -4.71 28.43
CA ALA A 295 6.82 -5.15 27.18
C ALA A 295 8.22 -4.57 26.92
N ALA A 296 8.42 -3.27 27.14
CA ALA A 296 9.72 -2.61 27.00
C ALA A 296 10.75 -3.17 27.99
N ALA A 297 10.37 -3.31 29.27
CA ALA A 297 11.24 -3.89 30.30
C ALA A 297 11.66 -5.32 29.98
N LYS A 298 10.74 -6.16 29.48
CA LYS A 298 11.06 -7.52 29.03
C LYS A 298 12.05 -7.53 27.87
N ALA A 299 12.00 -6.53 27.00
CA ALA A 299 12.96 -6.37 25.91
C ALA A 299 14.28 -5.71 26.33
N GLY A 300 14.39 -5.21 27.58
CA GLY A 300 15.54 -4.47 28.07
C GLY A 300 15.71 -3.10 27.41
N LEU A 301 14.61 -2.44 27.09
CA LEU A 301 14.57 -1.14 26.41
C LEU A 301 13.87 -0.09 27.28
N GLU A 302 14.28 1.16 27.11
CA GLU A 302 13.58 2.31 27.71
C GLU A 302 12.31 2.62 26.91
N LEU A 303 11.25 3.07 27.61
CA LEU A 303 10.01 3.52 27.05
C LEU A 303 9.87 5.03 27.23
N ILE A 304 9.74 5.75 26.12
CA ILE A 304 9.42 7.17 26.13
C ILE A 304 7.90 7.30 26.25
N GLU A 305 7.42 7.91 27.31
CA GLU A 305 6.01 8.15 27.52
C GLU A 305 5.69 9.62 27.26
N ARG A 306 4.67 9.87 26.44
CA ARG A 306 4.19 11.22 26.14
C ARG A 306 2.67 11.26 26.31
N PRO A 307 2.12 12.31 26.95
CA PRO A 307 0.68 12.50 26.94
C PRO A 307 0.20 12.75 25.51
N ARG A 308 -0.95 12.16 25.16
CA ARG A 308 -1.61 12.48 23.89
C ARG A 308 -2.15 13.88 23.97
N ASP A 309 -1.79 14.72 23.02
CA ASP A 309 -2.40 16.02 22.88
C ASP A 309 -3.85 15.82 22.37
N SER A 310 -4.82 16.29 23.14
CA SER A 310 -6.23 16.27 22.76
C SER A 310 -6.66 17.52 22.00
N SER A 311 -5.77 18.51 21.86
CA SER A 311 -6.04 19.69 21.05
C SER A 311 -6.08 19.28 19.57
N PHE A 312 -7.17 19.62 18.91
CA PHE A 312 -7.35 19.35 17.48
C PHE A 312 -7.39 20.65 16.71
N SER A 313 -6.54 20.76 15.71
CA SER A 313 -6.53 21.91 14.79
C SER A 313 -6.49 21.41 13.35
N LEU A 314 -7.32 22.00 12.49
CA LEU A 314 -7.28 21.77 11.04
C LEU A 314 -6.26 22.67 10.33
N GLN A 315 -5.68 23.64 11.03
CA GLN A 315 -4.73 24.59 10.43
C GLN A 315 -3.53 23.90 9.73
N PRO A 316 -2.94 22.81 10.31
CA PRO A 316 -1.86 22.11 9.63
C PRO A 316 -2.25 21.48 8.29
N LEU A 317 -3.54 21.19 8.04
CA LEU A 317 -4.00 20.68 6.73
C LEU A 317 -3.71 21.63 5.58
N LEU A 318 -3.57 22.93 5.83
CA LEU A 318 -3.21 23.92 4.81
C LEU A 318 -1.74 23.86 4.39
N THR A 319 -0.91 23.20 5.16
CA THR A 319 0.54 23.10 4.95
C THR A 319 1.04 21.71 4.67
N ILE A 320 0.16 20.70 4.74
CA ILE A 320 0.53 19.34 4.34
C ILE A 320 0.71 19.23 2.84
N HIS A 321 1.40 18.20 2.44
CA HIS A 321 1.63 17.91 1.05
C HIS A 321 0.32 17.61 0.30
N ARG A 322 0.23 18.15 -0.90
CA ARG A 322 -0.89 17.87 -1.78
C ARG A 322 -0.80 16.44 -2.30
N ALA A 323 -1.93 15.73 -2.28
CA ALA A 323 -2.06 14.40 -2.85
C ALA A 323 -3.24 14.40 -3.84
N PRO A 324 -3.16 13.64 -4.93
CA PRO A 324 -4.28 13.49 -5.86
C PRO A 324 -5.48 12.77 -5.23
N GLU A 325 -5.24 11.93 -4.23
CA GLU A 325 -6.26 11.17 -3.52
C GLU A 325 -6.77 11.92 -2.29
N PRO A 326 -8.08 11.83 -1.99
CA PRO A 326 -8.59 12.21 -0.69
C PRO A 326 -7.99 11.27 0.37
N THR A 327 -7.36 11.84 1.38
CA THR A 327 -6.64 11.08 2.39
C THR A 327 -7.27 11.25 3.76
N ASN A 328 -7.12 10.26 4.63
CA ASN A 328 -7.49 10.33 6.04
C ASN A 328 -6.49 11.12 6.88
N TYR A 329 -5.69 11.98 6.28
CA TYR A 329 -4.64 12.73 6.97
C TYR A 329 -5.15 13.51 8.18
N GLY A 330 -6.39 14.00 8.15
CA GLY A 330 -6.96 14.73 9.29
C GLY A 330 -6.98 13.91 10.58
N TYR A 331 -7.19 12.60 10.49
CA TYR A 331 -7.19 11.72 11.65
C TYR A 331 -5.78 11.41 12.17
N PHE A 332 -4.82 11.24 11.25
CA PHE A 332 -3.46 10.83 11.60
C PHE A 332 -2.48 12.01 11.69
N LEU A 333 -2.87 13.21 11.32
CA LEU A 333 -1.97 14.34 11.14
C LEU A 333 -1.16 14.65 12.40
N GLU A 334 -1.81 14.77 13.56
CA GLU A 334 -1.12 15.06 14.81
C GLU A 334 -0.20 13.92 15.25
N HIS A 335 -0.63 12.67 15.08
CA HIS A 335 0.22 11.52 15.38
C HIS A 335 1.45 11.51 14.48
N SER A 336 1.28 11.68 13.17
CA SER A 336 2.39 11.71 12.22
C SER A 336 3.37 12.85 12.47
N ARG A 337 2.86 14.03 12.89
CA ARG A 337 3.69 15.18 13.25
C ARG A 337 4.50 14.89 14.51
N LEU A 338 3.86 14.38 15.56
CA LEU A 338 4.53 14.02 16.82
C LEU A 338 5.53 12.89 16.63
N ASP A 339 5.21 11.88 15.83
CA ASP A 339 6.11 10.78 15.48
C ASP A 339 7.34 11.29 14.74
N ALA A 340 7.16 12.18 13.76
CA ALA A 340 8.26 12.79 13.01
C ALA A 340 9.16 13.65 13.91
N GLN A 341 8.57 14.42 14.81
CA GLN A 341 9.29 15.22 15.78
C GLN A 341 10.11 14.32 16.73
N LEU A 342 9.49 13.28 17.30
CA LEU A 342 10.15 12.35 18.20
C LEU A 342 11.25 11.56 17.48
N ALA A 343 11.03 11.18 16.23
CA ALA A 343 12.05 10.54 15.41
C ALA A 343 13.28 11.46 15.21
N ALA A 344 13.04 12.73 14.92
CA ALA A 344 14.11 13.72 14.78
C ALA A 344 14.87 13.95 16.07
N GLU A 345 14.18 14.06 17.22
CA GLU A 345 14.78 14.24 18.56
C GLU A 345 15.74 13.08 18.91
N HIS A 346 15.39 11.86 18.48
CA HIS A 346 16.18 10.67 18.80
C HIS A 346 17.09 10.19 17.66
N GLY A 347 17.07 10.87 16.50
CA GLY A 347 17.84 10.48 15.32
C GLY A 347 17.37 9.16 14.71
N ALA A 348 16.10 8.80 14.90
CA ALA A 348 15.53 7.62 14.26
C ALA A 348 15.20 7.90 12.80
N THR A 349 15.40 6.90 11.94
CA THR A 349 15.21 7.04 10.49
C THR A 349 13.92 6.37 9.99
N ALA A 350 13.23 5.64 10.86
CA ALA A 350 11.93 5.04 10.57
C ALA A 350 11.06 4.99 11.83
N VAL A 351 9.75 5.11 11.62
CA VAL A 351 8.74 4.82 12.63
C VAL A 351 8.07 3.49 12.28
N VAL A 352 8.02 2.60 13.26
CA VAL A 352 7.39 1.28 13.13
C VAL A 352 6.19 1.23 14.07
N ILE A 353 5.09 0.71 13.58
CA ILE A 353 3.83 0.60 14.33
C ILE A 353 3.29 -0.81 14.25
N GLY A 354 2.52 -1.24 15.25
CA GLY A 354 1.81 -2.53 15.25
C GLY A 354 0.44 -2.49 14.55
N TYR A 355 0.13 -1.44 13.80
CA TYR A 355 -1.16 -1.29 13.12
C TYR A 355 -1.31 -2.31 11.98
N GLY A 356 -2.50 -2.88 11.83
CA GLY A 356 -2.82 -3.83 10.77
C GLY A 356 -2.95 -5.28 11.24
N GLY A 357 -2.47 -5.63 12.45
CA GLY A 357 -2.62 -6.96 13.01
C GLY A 357 -4.07 -7.35 13.18
N ASP A 358 -4.87 -6.49 13.77
CA ASP A 358 -6.31 -6.70 13.98
C ASP A 358 -7.04 -7.03 12.67
N GLN A 359 -6.74 -6.32 11.59
CA GLN A 359 -7.34 -6.54 10.28
C GLN A 359 -6.92 -7.86 9.63
N LEU A 360 -5.69 -8.32 9.87
CA LEU A 360 -5.17 -9.57 9.32
C LEU A 360 -5.54 -10.79 10.16
N PHE A 361 -5.57 -10.65 11.50
CA PHE A 361 -5.78 -11.75 12.44
C PHE A 361 -7.17 -11.80 13.05
N TYR A 362 -8.10 -11.10 12.42
CA TYR A 362 -9.53 -11.22 12.67
C TYR A 362 -10.02 -10.62 14.00
N GLN A 363 -9.97 -9.31 14.11
CA GLN A 363 -10.76 -8.57 15.09
C GLN A 363 -12.16 -8.19 14.56
N GLU A 364 -12.45 -8.57 13.30
CA GLU A 364 -13.77 -8.38 12.70
C GLU A 364 -14.80 -9.32 13.33
N ARG A 365 -16.08 -9.06 13.07
CA ARG A 365 -17.18 -9.83 13.65
C ARG A 365 -17.14 -11.29 13.20
N ALA A 366 -16.96 -12.21 14.16
CA ALA A 366 -16.96 -13.64 13.89
C ALA A 366 -18.32 -14.16 13.39
N GLU A 367 -19.41 -13.36 13.52
CA GLU A 367 -20.75 -13.71 13.05
C GLU A 367 -20.83 -14.02 11.54
N TRP A 368 -19.81 -13.64 10.75
CA TRP A 368 -19.74 -13.97 9.32
C TRP A 368 -19.10 -15.32 9.00
N ALA A 369 -18.32 -15.87 9.91
CA ALA A 369 -17.59 -17.14 9.71
C ALA A 369 -18.50 -18.33 9.33
N PRO A 370 -19.73 -18.50 9.86
CA PRO A 370 -20.62 -19.57 9.40
C PRO A 370 -21.12 -19.39 7.97
N GLY A 371 -21.25 -18.16 7.48
CA GLY A 371 -21.55 -17.85 6.06
C GLY A 371 -20.45 -18.34 5.15
N ASP A 372 -19.19 -18.04 5.48
CA ASP A 372 -18.02 -18.49 4.75
C ASP A 372 -17.89 -20.03 4.78
N PHE A 373 -18.17 -20.64 5.93
CA PHE A 373 -18.21 -22.11 6.06
C PHE A 373 -19.23 -22.72 5.11
N LEU A 374 -20.46 -22.18 5.08
CA LEU A 374 -21.51 -22.63 4.17
C LEU A 374 -21.10 -22.50 2.71
N HIS A 375 -20.44 -21.40 2.37
CA HIS A 375 -20.01 -21.12 1.00
C HIS A 375 -18.92 -22.11 0.53
N ARG A 376 -17.95 -22.39 1.39
CA ARG A 376 -16.81 -23.28 1.07
C ARG A 376 -17.12 -24.76 1.20
N ARG A 377 -17.94 -25.15 2.17
CA ARG A 377 -18.16 -26.58 2.56
C ARG A 377 -19.61 -27.05 2.43
N GLY A 378 -20.54 -26.13 2.09
CA GLY A 378 -21.96 -26.44 2.00
C GLY A 378 -22.61 -26.69 3.36
N LEU A 379 -23.86 -27.14 3.33
CA LEU A 379 -24.64 -27.49 4.54
C LEU A 379 -24.07 -28.75 5.19
N ARG A 380 -23.15 -28.58 6.12
CA ARG A 380 -22.55 -29.66 6.93
C ARG A 380 -22.77 -29.37 8.43
N PRO A 381 -22.85 -30.42 9.28
CA PRO A 381 -23.05 -30.24 10.73
C PRO A 381 -22.06 -29.32 11.40
N GLY A 382 -20.83 -29.17 10.86
CA GLY A 382 -19.81 -28.24 11.35
C GLY A 382 -20.23 -26.79 11.36
N VAL A 383 -21.21 -26.37 10.55
CA VAL A 383 -21.70 -24.99 10.55
C VAL A 383 -22.27 -24.57 11.91
N LEU A 384 -22.93 -25.50 12.63
CA LEU A 384 -23.48 -25.21 13.97
C LEU A 384 -22.37 -24.96 14.99
N ARG A 385 -21.28 -25.69 14.90
CA ARG A 385 -20.12 -25.50 15.77
C ARG A 385 -19.49 -24.12 15.49
N VAL A 386 -19.23 -23.79 14.22
CA VAL A 386 -18.70 -22.48 13.84
C VAL A 386 -19.63 -21.36 14.29
N ALA A 387 -20.96 -21.56 14.18
CA ALA A 387 -21.93 -20.56 14.64
C ALA A 387 -21.94 -20.38 16.17
N LEU A 388 -21.75 -21.45 16.93
CA LEU A 388 -21.64 -21.39 18.39
C LEU A 388 -20.36 -20.68 18.83
N ASP A 389 -19.23 -21.04 18.20
CA ASP A 389 -17.94 -20.42 18.47
C ASP A 389 -17.98 -18.90 18.13
N ALA A 390 -18.53 -18.53 16.97
CA ALA A 390 -18.71 -17.14 16.56
C ALA A 390 -19.64 -16.38 17.52
N ALA A 391 -20.76 -16.97 17.93
CA ALA A 391 -21.69 -16.37 18.90
C ALA A 391 -21.01 -16.10 20.25
N GLN A 392 -20.14 -17.01 20.69
CA GLN A 392 -19.38 -16.85 21.92
C GLN A 392 -18.32 -15.76 21.80
N MET A 393 -17.61 -15.70 20.68
CA MET A 393 -16.58 -14.68 20.42
C MET A 393 -17.19 -13.27 20.38
N ASP A 394 -18.29 -13.08 19.66
CA ASP A 394 -18.94 -11.80 19.49
C ASP A 394 -19.93 -11.45 20.63
N GLN A 395 -20.11 -12.34 21.62
CA GLN A 395 -21.06 -12.19 22.73
C GLN A 395 -22.49 -11.92 22.25
N VAL A 396 -22.90 -12.61 21.18
CA VAL A 396 -24.23 -12.50 20.57
C VAL A 396 -24.98 -13.82 20.59
N SER A 397 -26.29 -13.79 20.31
CA SER A 397 -27.10 -15.02 20.21
C SER A 397 -26.70 -15.84 18.97
N VAL A 398 -26.57 -17.16 19.12
CA VAL A 398 -26.33 -18.08 18.01
C VAL A 398 -27.41 -17.97 16.91
N TRP A 399 -28.65 -17.62 17.28
CA TRP A 399 -29.74 -17.41 16.33
C TRP A 399 -29.50 -16.16 15.47
N ARG A 400 -28.88 -15.12 16.03
CA ARG A 400 -28.47 -13.96 15.27
C ARG A 400 -27.40 -14.35 14.25
N VAL A 401 -26.35 -15.07 14.68
CA VAL A 401 -25.28 -15.55 13.81
C VAL A 401 -25.80 -16.43 12.68
N LEU A 402 -26.70 -17.39 13.00
CA LEU A 402 -27.31 -18.26 11.99
C LEU A 402 -28.18 -17.48 11.00
N ARG A 403 -28.91 -16.47 11.47
CA ARG A 403 -29.71 -15.61 10.60
C ARG A 403 -28.84 -14.78 9.66
N GLU A 404 -27.76 -14.19 10.16
CA GLU A 404 -26.80 -13.45 9.33
C GLU A 404 -26.12 -14.37 8.30
N ALA A 405 -25.70 -15.57 8.72
CA ALA A 405 -25.12 -16.57 7.83
C ALA A 405 -26.11 -17.00 6.72
N ALA A 406 -27.36 -17.28 7.09
CA ALA A 406 -28.41 -17.64 6.13
C ALA A 406 -28.75 -16.47 5.19
N SER A 407 -28.84 -15.26 5.72
CA SER A 407 -29.04 -14.04 4.93
C SER A 407 -27.87 -13.82 3.95
N GLY A 408 -26.62 -13.95 4.42
CA GLY A 408 -25.43 -13.88 3.58
C GLY A 408 -25.42 -14.96 2.49
N TYR A 409 -25.71 -16.21 2.84
CA TYR A 409 -25.70 -17.32 1.91
C TYR A 409 -26.82 -17.26 0.85
N LEU A 410 -28.06 -16.86 1.25
CA LEU A 410 -29.22 -16.89 0.37
C LEU A 410 -29.43 -15.60 -0.45
N VAL A 411 -29.05 -14.45 0.11
CA VAL A 411 -29.39 -13.14 -0.47
C VAL A 411 -28.16 -12.45 -1.08
N HIS A 412 -26.97 -12.71 -0.58
CA HIS A 412 -25.78 -11.91 -0.83
C HIS A 412 -24.70 -12.57 -1.71
N HIS A 413 -25.06 -13.53 -2.53
CA HIS A 413 -24.16 -14.07 -3.52
C HIS A 413 -23.55 -13.00 -4.48
N ARG A 414 -23.97 -11.72 -4.30
CA ARG A 414 -23.50 -10.55 -5.06
C ARG A 414 -23.35 -9.28 -4.20
N TRP A 415 -23.12 -9.42 -2.89
CA TRP A 415 -22.83 -8.24 -2.09
C TRP A 415 -21.44 -7.73 -2.41
N SER A 416 -21.38 -6.67 -3.19
CA SER A 416 -20.14 -5.90 -3.27
C SER A 416 -20.01 -5.07 -1.99
N VAL A 417 -18.79 -4.95 -1.47
CA VAL A 417 -18.41 -4.01 -0.40
C VAL A 417 -19.01 -2.61 -0.62
N LEU A 418 -19.22 -2.25 -1.90
CA LEU A 418 -19.86 -1.02 -2.35
C LEU A 418 -21.34 -0.87 -1.91
N GLN A 419 -22.09 -1.96 -1.67
CA GLN A 419 -23.50 -1.87 -1.27
C GLN A 419 -23.64 -1.64 0.23
N GLU A 420 -22.74 -2.19 1.04
CA GLU A 420 -22.78 -2.05 2.50
C GLU A 420 -22.31 -0.67 2.96
N ALA A 421 -21.22 -0.19 2.39
CA ALA A 421 -20.69 1.14 2.72
C ALA A 421 -21.70 2.27 2.42
N GLY A 422 -22.51 2.15 1.38
CA GLY A 422 -23.53 3.13 1.03
C GLY A 422 -24.65 3.29 2.07
N ARG A 423 -24.87 2.29 2.96
CA ARG A 423 -25.86 2.37 4.04
C ARG A 423 -25.39 3.22 5.23
N MET A 424 -24.09 3.45 5.36
CA MET A 424 -23.48 4.10 6.53
C MET A 424 -23.29 5.62 6.39
N ARG A 425 -23.76 6.27 5.30
CA ARG A 425 -23.48 7.68 5.02
C ARG A 425 -24.72 8.58 4.94
N PRO A 426 -25.31 8.95 6.09
CA PRO A 426 -26.53 9.78 6.11
C PRO A 426 -26.33 11.23 5.63
N LEU A 427 -25.08 11.65 5.39
CA LEU A 427 -24.76 13.04 5.03
C LEU A 427 -24.84 13.32 3.51
N LEU A 428 -25.03 12.29 2.70
CA LEU A 428 -25.03 12.41 1.23
C LEU A 428 -26.46 12.22 0.68
N VAL A 429 -26.80 13.02 -0.33
CA VAL A 429 -28.08 12.88 -1.01
C VAL A 429 -28.12 11.59 -1.85
N PRO A 430 -29.27 10.88 -1.95
CA PRO A 430 -29.37 9.62 -2.69
C PRO A 430 -28.91 9.69 -4.14
N ALA A 431 -29.14 10.82 -4.82
CA ALA A 431 -28.69 11.03 -6.20
C ALA A 431 -27.16 10.99 -6.34
N ALA A 432 -26.42 11.57 -5.41
CA ALA A 432 -24.97 11.55 -5.40
C ALA A 432 -24.42 10.13 -5.18
N ILE A 433 -25.06 9.35 -4.31
CA ILE A 433 -24.70 7.95 -4.07
C ILE A 433 -24.90 7.11 -5.33
N GLU A 434 -26.01 7.31 -6.04
CA GLU A 434 -26.30 6.58 -7.27
C GLU A 434 -25.34 6.98 -8.41
N GLU A 435 -24.98 8.25 -8.52
CA GLU A 435 -23.97 8.73 -9.48
C GLU A 435 -22.59 8.12 -9.16
N ALA A 436 -22.18 8.09 -7.88
CA ALA A 436 -20.95 7.46 -7.44
C ALA A 436 -20.89 5.95 -7.76
N ARG A 437 -22.03 5.25 -7.68
CA ARG A 437 -22.13 3.83 -8.10
C ARG A 437 -21.90 3.64 -9.59
N ARG A 438 -22.43 4.53 -10.42
CA ARG A 438 -22.29 4.48 -11.88
C ARG A 438 -20.89 4.83 -12.36
N SER A 439 -20.21 5.71 -11.64
CA SER A 439 -18.86 6.17 -11.98
C SER A 439 -17.74 5.19 -11.57
N ALA A 440 -18.10 3.95 -11.18
CA ALA A 440 -17.12 2.93 -10.82
C ALA A 440 -16.18 2.63 -12.00
N GLY A 441 -15.01 3.20 -11.98
CA GLY A 441 -13.94 2.97 -12.94
C GLY A 441 -13.26 1.60 -12.78
N PHE A 442 -12.01 1.50 -13.18
CA PHE A 442 -11.21 0.31 -12.99
C PHE A 442 -10.94 0.08 -11.48
N LEU A 443 -11.45 -1.04 -10.95
CA LEU A 443 -11.41 -1.38 -9.53
C LEU A 443 -10.39 -2.49 -9.26
N HIS A 444 -9.79 -2.44 -8.08
CA HIS A 444 -8.95 -3.53 -7.56
C HIS A 444 -9.80 -4.81 -7.39
N PRO A 445 -9.21 -6.02 -7.59
CA PRO A 445 -9.91 -7.30 -7.43
C PRO A 445 -10.64 -7.45 -6.10
N LEU A 446 -10.13 -6.88 -5.00
CA LEU A 446 -10.80 -6.88 -3.69
C LEU A 446 -12.17 -6.19 -3.68
N LEU A 447 -12.48 -5.35 -4.67
CA LEU A 447 -13.76 -4.64 -4.80
C LEU A 447 -14.69 -5.22 -5.87
N ARG A 448 -14.30 -6.30 -6.53
CA ARG A 448 -15.08 -7.01 -7.55
C ARG A 448 -15.88 -8.11 -6.91
#